data_67bc9bba117837f6691e31724b9ba940
#
_entry.id   67bc9bba117837f6691e31724b9ba940
#
_cell.length_a   1.000
_cell.length_b   1.000
_cell.length_c   1.000
_cell.angle_alpha   90.00
_cell.angle_beta   90.00
_cell.angle_gamma   90.00
#
_symmetry.space_group_name_H-M   'P 1'
#
loop_
_entity.id
_entity.type
_entity.pdbx_description
1 polymer ?
#
loop_
_entity_poly.entity_id
_entity_poly.type
_entity_poly.pdbx_seq_one_letter_code
_entity_poly.pdbx_strand_id
1 'polypeptide(L)'
;MIGIAGGVFVVVLAILLTLVTIGAKAESGFPEAEFALVLPRMLLDGRYELTKDLSDILGRRLEKDSTGIWDAKVTHGVVGRYSLGGDPTKGALLITGFYGRFKNADKTRANALKRDGEADGVTVAVPPRDVTPTGSAVKISCEVLIRKRPTLTITYPVCAWADGNTSALVAEMTFGAANADLDLKSAARTTLQVRSETVKAIS
;
A
#
# COMPACT_ATOMS: atom_id res chain seq x y z
N MET A 1 -9.03 63.18 8.92
CA MET A 1 -9.25 61.96 8.11
C MET A 1 -8.08 61.01 8.31
N ILE A 2 -7.95 60.42 9.48
CA ILE A 2 -6.90 59.43 9.80
C ILE A 2 -7.56 58.34 10.59
N GLY A 3 -8.23 57.40 9.93
CA GLY A 3 -8.95 56.36 10.68
C GLY A 3 -9.31 55.10 9.91
N ILE A 4 -9.20 55.08 8.58
CA ILE A 4 -9.70 53.93 7.79
C ILE A 4 -8.56 53.08 7.26
N ALA A 5 -7.34 53.61 7.08
CA ALA A 5 -6.21 52.86 6.55
C ALA A 5 -5.62 51.82 7.55
N GLY A 6 -5.68 52.10 8.86
CA GLY A 6 -5.15 51.20 9.89
C GLY A 6 -5.99 49.92 10.12
N GLY A 7 -7.32 50.05 10.01
CA GLY A 7 -8.22 48.91 10.25
C GLY A 7 -8.15 47.82 9.17
N VAL A 8 -7.99 48.22 7.91
CA VAL A 8 -7.91 47.27 6.78
C VAL A 8 -6.61 46.44 6.85
N PHE A 9 -5.50 47.10 7.24
CA PHE A 9 -4.20 46.44 7.31
C PHE A 9 -4.14 45.39 8.43
N VAL A 10 -4.77 45.68 9.58
CA VAL A 10 -4.85 44.70 10.72
C VAL A 10 -5.72 43.50 10.37
N VAL A 11 -6.86 43.72 9.68
CA VAL A 11 -7.77 42.63 9.26
C VAL A 11 -7.11 41.74 8.21
N VAL A 12 -6.40 42.32 7.22
CA VAL A 12 -5.68 41.56 6.19
C VAL A 12 -4.54 40.73 6.81
N LEU A 13 -3.79 41.34 7.75
CA LEU A 13 -2.73 40.62 8.47
C LEU A 13 -3.27 39.48 9.33
N ALA A 14 -4.40 39.66 10.01
CA ALA A 14 -5.06 38.63 10.80
C ALA A 14 -5.58 37.47 9.91
N ILE A 15 -6.13 37.77 8.73
CA ILE A 15 -6.60 36.75 7.79
C ILE A 15 -5.40 35.97 7.21
N LEU A 16 -4.30 36.64 6.88
CA LEU A 16 -3.09 35.98 6.39
C LEU A 16 -2.47 35.06 7.47
N LEU A 17 -2.41 35.51 8.73
CA LEU A 17 -1.91 34.71 9.85
C LEU A 17 -2.81 33.50 10.13
N THR A 18 -4.14 33.63 10.03
CA THR A 18 -5.05 32.50 10.21
C THR A 18 -4.97 31.51 9.07
N LEU A 19 -4.81 31.94 7.82
CA LEU A 19 -4.60 31.07 6.66
C LEU A 19 -3.29 30.28 6.77
N VAL A 20 -2.21 30.92 7.23
CA VAL A 20 -0.92 30.24 7.48
C VAL A 20 -1.04 29.19 8.58
N THR A 21 -1.74 29.52 9.67
CA THR A 21 -1.92 28.56 10.78
C THR A 21 -2.86 27.41 10.42
N ILE A 22 -3.87 27.63 9.57
CA ILE A 22 -4.74 26.56 9.06
C ILE A 22 -3.93 25.64 8.10
N GLY A 23 -3.12 26.24 7.22
CA GLY A 23 -2.22 25.51 6.34
C GLY A 23 -1.21 24.66 7.13
N ALA A 24 -0.55 25.25 8.13
CA ALA A 24 0.39 24.55 9.00
C ALA A 24 -0.27 23.41 9.80
N LYS A 25 -1.52 23.58 10.28
CA LYS A 25 -2.28 22.52 10.94
C LYS A 25 -2.69 21.40 9.98
N ALA A 26 -2.96 21.70 8.71
CA ALA A 26 -3.27 20.68 7.70
C ALA A 26 -2.04 19.83 7.36
N GLU A 27 -0.83 20.39 7.43
CA GLU A 27 0.43 19.67 7.28
C GLU A 27 0.88 18.95 8.57
N SER A 28 0.41 19.38 9.74
CA SER A 28 0.78 18.76 11.01
C SER A 28 0.24 17.33 11.12
N GLY A 29 1.05 16.42 11.65
CA GLY A 29 0.69 15.02 11.89
C GLY A 29 0.92 14.08 10.71
N PHE A 30 1.52 14.53 9.59
CA PHE A 30 2.13 13.63 8.63
C PHE A 30 3.57 13.33 9.03
N PRO A 31 4.01 12.06 8.94
CA PRO A 31 5.44 11.75 9.11
C PRO A 31 6.26 12.40 8.00
N GLU A 32 7.56 12.51 8.20
CA GLU A 32 8.48 12.89 7.13
C GLU A 32 8.54 11.79 6.06
N ALA A 33 8.89 12.16 4.82
CA ALA A 33 9.04 11.22 3.74
C ALA A 33 10.46 10.64 3.78
N GLU A 34 10.61 9.48 4.38
CA GLU A 34 11.92 8.84 4.61
C GLU A 34 12.12 7.59 3.75
N PHE A 35 11.04 6.97 3.30
CA PHE A 35 11.09 5.69 2.59
C PHE A 35 10.26 5.70 1.32
N ALA A 36 10.79 5.01 0.30
CA ALA A 36 10.11 4.70 -0.95
C ALA A 36 9.86 3.19 -1.06
N LEU A 37 8.90 2.82 -1.90
CA LEU A 37 8.62 1.44 -2.30
C LEU A 37 9.20 1.24 -3.70
N VAL A 38 10.09 0.26 -3.87
CA VAL A 38 10.75 -0.07 -5.13
C VAL A 38 10.50 -1.54 -5.51
N LEU A 39 10.65 -1.85 -6.78
CA LEU A 39 10.52 -3.21 -7.31
C LEU A 39 11.91 -3.75 -7.70
N PRO A 40 12.62 -4.48 -6.83
CA PRO A 40 13.87 -5.11 -7.20
C PRO A 40 13.64 -6.23 -8.22
N ARG A 41 14.66 -6.54 -9.02
CA ARG A 41 14.58 -7.59 -10.05
C ARG A 41 14.24 -8.97 -9.47
N MET A 42 14.75 -9.27 -8.29
CA MET A 42 14.54 -10.55 -7.61
C MET A 42 14.01 -10.32 -6.20
N LEU A 43 13.15 -11.22 -5.72
CA LEU A 43 12.59 -11.21 -4.37
C LEU A 43 12.63 -12.59 -3.74
N LEU A 44 12.55 -12.61 -2.41
CA LEU A 44 12.47 -13.80 -1.59
C LEU A 44 13.65 -14.75 -1.85
N ASP A 45 14.86 -14.20 -1.67
CA ASP A 45 16.13 -14.91 -1.90
C ASP A 45 16.26 -15.45 -3.34
N GLY A 46 15.78 -14.68 -4.32
CA GLY A 46 15.86 -15.02 -5.73
C GLY A 46 14.79 -16.00 -6.22
N ARG A 47 13.84 -16.38 -5.38
CA ARG A 47 12.75 -17.29 -5.78
C ARG A 47 11.79 -16.68 -6.79
N TYR A 48 11.60 -15.37 -6.75
CA TYR A 48 10.67 -14.67 -7.62
C TYR A 48 11.40 -13.63 -8.47
N GLU A 49 11.19 -13.65 -9.77
CA GLU A 49 11.77 -12.70 -10.74
C GLU A 49 10.70 -11.73 -11.23
N LEU A 50 11.01 -10.41 -11.26
CA LEU A 50 10.14 -9.37 -11.80
C LEU A 50 9.93 -9.61 -13.29
N THR A 51 8.70 -9.96 -13.67
CA THR A 51 8.32 -10.21 -15.07
C THR A 51 7.58 -9.03 -15.68
N LYS A 52 6.92 -8.22 -14.87
CA LYS A 52 6.26 -6.98 -15.32
C LYS A 52 6.29 -5.93 -14.23
N ASP A 53 6.85 -4.77 -14.54
CA ASP A 53 6.61 -3.52 -13.82
C ASP A 53 5.43 -2.81 -14.50
N LEU A 54 4.37 -2.59 -13.74
CA LEU A 54 3.13 -1.96 -14.19
C LEU A 54 2.91 -0.60 -13.51
N SER A 55 3.93 -0.09 -12.82
CA SER A 55 3.83 1.14 -12.04
C SER A 55 3.45 2.35 -12.90
N ASP A 56 4.01 2.44 -14.12
CA ASP A 56 3.69 3.53 -15.05
C ASP A 56 2.24 3.57 -15.52
N ILE A 57 1.53 2.46 -15.50
CA ILE A 57 0.13 2.37 -15.98
C ILE A 57 -0.82 2.26 -14.78
N LEU A 58 -0.65 1.23 -13.97
CA LEU A 58 -1.55 0.94 -12.86
C LEU A 58 -1.19 1.76 -11.62
N GLY A 59 0.10 2.01 -11.38
CA GLY A 59 0.56 2.86 -10.28
C GLY A 59 0.00 4.27 -10.38
N ARG A 60 0.07 4.91 -11.55
CA ARG A 60 -0.54 6.23 -11.78
C ARG A 60 -2.06 6.24 -11.59
N ARG A 61 -2.75 5.14 -11.87
CA ARG A 61 -4.18 5.00 -11.57
C ARG A 61 -4.41 5.00 -10.06
N LEU A 62 -3.61 4.22 -9.31
CA LEU A 62 -3.68 4.19 -7.84
C LEU A 62 -3.42 5.57 -7.22
N GLU A 63 -2.44 6.32 -7.73
CA GLU A 63 -2.17 7.70 -7.32
C GLU A 63 -3.40 8.58 -7.50
N LYS A 64 -3.99 8.55 -8.70
CA LYS A 64 -5.19 9.33 -9.02
C LYS A 64 -6.37 8.97 -8.12
N ASP A 65 -6.61 7.68 -7.90
CA ASP A 65 -7.71 7.18 -7.05
C ASP A 65 -7.48 7.50 -5.55
N SER A 66 -6.24 7.84 -5.19
CA SER A 66 -5.87 8.25 -3.83
C SER A 66 -5.87 9.77 -3.63
N THR A 67 -6.12 10.55 -4.68
CA THR A 67 -6.18 12.01 -4.61
C THR A 67 -7.36 12.45 -3.73
N GLY A 68 -7.11 13.40 -2.82
CA GLY A 68 -8.15 13.93 -1.93
C GLY A 68 -8.38 13.15 -0.64
N ILE A 69 -7.64 12.05 -0.40
CA ILE A 69 -7.66 11.35 0.89
C ILE A 69 -6.96 12.23 1.93
N TRP A 70 -7.70 12.70 2.94
CA TRP A 70 -7.23 13.70 3.90
C TRP A 70 -6.11 13.22 4.83
N ASP A 71 -5.99 11.91 5.07
CA ASP A 71 -5.02 11.26 5.96
C ASP A 71 -3.87 10.56 5.20
N ALA A 72 -3.81 10.73 3.88
CA ALA A 72 -2.76 10.18 3.03
C ALA A 72 -2.28 11.21 1.99
N LYS A 73 -0.98 11.32 1.84
CA LYS A 73 -0.31 12.06 0.75
C LYS A 73 0.50 11.05 -0.04
N VAL A 74 -0.13 10.47 -1.07
CA VAL A 74 0.52 9.52 -1.96
C VAL A 74 1.48 10.25 -2.88
N THR A 75 2.72 9.80 -2.95
CA THR A 75 3.73 10.33 -3.86
C THR A 75 3.79 9.49 -5.12
N HIS A 76 3.78 8.16 -4.97
CA HIS A 76 3.90 7.26 -6.11
C HIS A 76 3.22 5.91 -5.86
N GLY A 77 2.56 5.39 -6.90
CA GLY A 77 1.95 4.05 -6.91
C GLY A 77 2.88 3.04 -7.56
N VAL A 78 2.98 1.86 -6.97
CA VAL A 78 3.88 0.79 -7.40
C VAL A 78 3.08 -0.50 -7.63
N VAL A 79 3.25 -1.10 -8.81
CA VAL A 79 2.58 -2.36 -9.16
C VAL A 79 3.57 -3.28 -9.88
N GLY A 80 3.91 -4.39 -9.23
CA GLY A 80 4.85 -5.38 -9.73
C GLY A 80 4.23 -6.77 -9.84
N ARG A 81 4.52 -7.47 -10.94
CA ARG A 81 4.25 -8.89 -11.09
C ARG A 81 5.56 -9.66 -11.18
N TYR A 82 5.71 -10.59 -10.27
CA TYR A 82 6.82 -11.52 -10.21
C TYR A 82 6.34 -12.93 -10.56
N SER A 83 7.23 -13.74 -11.13
CA SER A 83 6.96 -15.15 -11.42
C SER A 83 7.94 -16.05 -10.66
N LEU A 84 7.45 -17.20 -10.19
CA LEU A 84 8.25 -18.18 -9.47
C LEU A 84 9.32 -18.77 -10.39
N GLY A 85 10.61 -18.53 -10.07
CA GLY A 85 11.73 -18.93 -10.93
C GLY A 85 11.68 -18.35 -12.35
N GLY A 86 11.04 -17.18 -12.52
CA GLY A 86 10.84 -16.56 -13.85
C GLY A 86 9.73 -17.19 -14.70
N ASP A 87 9.13 -18.30 -14.25
CA ASP A 87 8.12 -19.05 -14.98
C ASP A 87 6.70 -18.68 -14.52
N PRO A 88 5.90 -17.98 -15.36
CA PRO A 88 4.56 -17.53 -14.98
C PRO A 88 3.54 -18.67 -14.83
N THR A 89 3.87 -19.91 -15.23
CA THR A 89 2.98 -21.07 -15.11
C THR A 89 3.09 -21.76 -13.76
N LYS A 90 4.19 -21.54 -13.02
CA LYS A 90 4.44 -22.14 -11.72
C LYS A 90 3.81 -21.37 -10.56
N GLY A 91 3.76 -20.06 -10.68
CA GLY A 91 3.21 -19.19 -9.65
C GLY A 91 3.49 -17.72 -9.90
N ALA A 92 2.80 -16.87 -9.17
CA ALA A 92 2.95 -15.42 -9.24
C ALA A 92 2.97 -14.80 -7.85
N LEU A 93 3.76 -13.76 -7.70
CA LEU A 93 3.71 -12.84 -6.58
C LEU A 93 3.33 -11.45 -7.13
N LEU A 94 2.25 -10.90 -6.62
CA LEU A 94 1.80 -9.55 -6.98
C LEU A 94 2.07 -8.61 -5.83
N ILE A 95 2.65 -7.45 -6.14
CA ILE A 95 2.82 -6.34 -5.21
C ILE A 95 2.03 -5.17 -5.77
N THR A 96 1.12 -4.63 -4.96
CA THR A 96 0.35 -3.43 -5.28
C THR A 96 0.41 -2.50 -4.10
N GLY A 97 0.99 -1.33 -4.27
CA GLY A 97 1.20 -0.43 -3.16
C GLY A 97 1.51 0.99 -3.59
N PHE A 98 1.85 1.81 -2.61
CA PHE A 98 2.28 3.17 -2.81
C PHE A 98 3.20 3.61 -1.67
N TYR A 99 3.99 4.64 -1.95
CA TYR A 99 4.72 5.36 -0.93
C TYR A 99 4.32 6.83 -0.91
N GLY A 100 4.57 7.44 0.23
CA GLY A 100 4.17 8.81 0.51
C GLY A 100 4.19 9.08 2.01
N ARG A 101 3.15 9.74 2.52
CA ARG A 101 3.02 10.05 3.95
C ARG A 101 1.62 9.68 4.43
N PHE A 102 1.52 8.83 5.44
CA PHE A 102 0.27 8.30 5.96
C PHE A 102 0.12 8.61 7.44
N LYS A 103 -0.95 9.34 7.82
CA LYS A 103 -1.23 9.66 9.23
C LYS A 103 -1.69 8.44 10.04
N ASN A 104 -2.34 7.50 9.40
CA ASN A 104 -2.96 6.35 10.06
C ASN A 104 -2.65 5.05 9.30
N ALA A 105 -1.56 4.39 9.69
CA ALA A 105 -1.11 3.14 9.10
C ALA A 105 -2.17 2.02 9.23
N ASP A 106 -2.84 1.90 10.37
CA ASP A 106 -3.86 0.86 10.61
C ASP A 106 -5.04 1.03 9.65
N LYS A 107 -5.52 2.26 9.48
CA LYS A 107 -6.61 2.56 8.53
C LYS A 107 -6.18 2.37 7.09
N THR A 108 -4.95 2.77 6.73
CA THR A 108 -4.39 2.59 5.39
C THR A 108 -4.34 1.10 5.03
N ARG A 109 -3.83 0.25 5.95
CA ARG A 109 -3.76 -1.20 5.78
C ARG A 109 -5.16 -1.83 5.65
N ALA A 110 -6.10 -1.47 6.52
CA ALA A 110 -7.48 -1.98 6.47
C ALA A 110 -8.20 -1.59 5.18
N ASN A 111 -8.04 -0.35 4.72
CA ASN A 111 -8.63 0.12 3.46
C ASN A 111 -8.03 -0.57 2.23
N ALA A 112 -6.73 -0.92 2.26
CA ALA A 112 -6.09 -1.65 1.16
C ALA A 112 -6.72 -3.04 0.99
N LEU A 113 -6.85 -3.83 2.06
CA LEU A 113 -7.50 -5.14 2.03
C LEU A 113 -8.97 -5.03 1.62
N LYS A 114 -9.73 -4.10 2.21
CA LYS A 114 -11.12 -3.88 1.86
C LYS A 114 -11.32 -3.66 0.35
N ARG A 115 -10.50 -2.79 -0.27
CA ARG A 115 -10.59 -2.51 -1.71
C ARG A 115 -10.25 -3.73 -2.57
N ASP A 116 -9.30 -4.57 -2.16
CA ASP A 116 -8.95 -5.78 -2.89
C ASP A 116 -10.07 -6.83 -2.79
N GLY A 117 -10.67 -6.98 -1.61
CA GLY A 117 -11.83 -7.86 -1.39
C GLY A 117 -13.12 -7.42 -2.11
N GLU A 118 -13.27 -6.11 -2.39
CA GLU A 118 -14.40 -5.53 -3.13
C GLU A 118 -14.17 -5.49 -4.66
N ALA A 119 -13.03 -5.97 -5.16
CA ALA A 119 -12.72 -5.94 -6.58
C ALA A 119 -13.62 -6.90 -7.40
N ASP A 120 -13.87 -6.53 -8.65
CA ASP A 120 -14.73 -7.32 -9.55
C ASP A 120 -14.25 -8.78 -9.70
N GLY A 121 -15.17 -9.72 -9.50
CA GLY A 121 -14.90 -11.15 -9.59
C GLY A 121 -14.10 -11.73 -8.42
N VAL A 122 -13.98 -10.98 -7.34
CA VAL A 122 -13.37 -11.40 -6.07
C VAL A 122 -14.44 -11.74 -5.04
N THR A 123 -14.17 -12.75 -4.23
CA THR A 123 -14.95 -13.10 -3.04
C THR A 123 -14.00 -13.31 -1.87
N VAL A 124 -14.31 -12.71 -0.74
CA VAL A 124 -13.56 -12.91 0.51
C VAL A 124 -13.96 -14.25 1.12
N ALA A 125 -13.03 -15.21 1.12
CA ALA A 125 -13.23 -16.54 1.71
C ALA A 125 -12.90 -16.55 3.21
N VAL A 126 -11.87 -15.81 3.61
CA VAL A 126 -11.51 -15.58 5.01
C VAL A 126 -11.33 -14.07 5.19
N PRO A 127 -12.10 -13.46 6.10
CA PRO A 127 -12.03 -12.00 6.30
C PRO A 127 -10.67 -11.57 6.84
N PRO A 128 -10.29 -10.28 6.65
CA PRO A 128 -9.04 -9.73 7.15
C PRO A 128 -8.85 -9.94 8.65
N ARG A 129 -7.68 -10.40 9.04
CA ARG A 129 -7.27 -10.54 10.45
C ARG A 129 -5.81 -10.18 10.65
N ASP A 130 -5.49 -9.72 11.84
CA ASP A 130 -4.11 -9.49 12.26
C ASP A 130 -3.39 -10.85 12.41
N VAL A 131 -2.30 -11.01 11.69
CA VAL A 131 -1.41 -12.19 11.73
C VAL A 131 0.05 -11.75 11.82
N THR A 132 0.27 -10.60 12.44
CA THR A 132 1.60 -10.02 12.63
C THR A 132 2.54 -11.04 13.26
N PRO A 133 3.68 -11.38 12.63
CA PRO A 133 4.66 -12.26 13.22
C PRO A 133 5.25 -11.69 14.51
N THR A 134 5.49 -12.58 15.48
CA THR A 134 6.06 -12.18 16.78
C THR A 134 7.38 -11.44 16.59
N GLY A 135 7.55 -10.31 17.27
CA GLY A 135 8.75 -9.46 17.18
C GLY A 135 8.75 -8.47 16.00
N SER A 136 7.74 -8.48 15.13
CA SER A 136 7.63 -7.48 14.08
C SER A 136 7.16 -6.13 14.62
N ALA A 137 7.89 -5.06 14.27
CA ALA A 137 7.46 -3.68 14.53
C ALA A 137 6.36 -3.21 13.58
N VAL A 138 6.17 -3.90 12.43
CA VAL A 138 5.17 -3.56 11.41
C VAL A 138 4.04 -4.56 11.48
N LYS A 139 2.82 -4.06 11.59
CA LYS A 139 1.62 -4.90 11.62
C LYS A 139 1.31 -5.46 10.24
N ILE A 140 0.96 -6.74 10.19
CA ILE A 140 0.52 -7.45 9.00
C ILE A 140 -0.89 -7.97 9.21
N SER A 141 -1.78 -7.63 8.31
CA SER A 141 -3.12 -8.22 8.25
C SER A 141 -3.26 -9.00 6.94
N CYS A 142 -3.87 -10.17 7.01
CA CYS A 142 -4.08 -11.03 5.84
C CYS A 142 -5.54 -11.49 5.75
N GLU A 143 -5.95 -11.75 4.53
CA GLU A 143 -7.24 -12.35 4.16
C GLU A 143 -7.02 -13.46 3.12
N VAL A 144 -8.04 -14.26 2.85
CA VAL A 144 -8.05 -15.21 1.73
C VAL A 144 -9.09 -14.80 0.73
N LEU A 145 -8.68 -14.67 -0.51
CA LEU A 145 -9.53 -14.30 -1.62
C LEU A 145 -9.73 -15.46 -2.59
N ILE A 146 -10.94 -15.53 -3.16
CA ILE A 146 -11.26 -16.37 -4.30
C ILE A 146 -11.50 -15.45 -5.49
N ARG A 147 -10.72 -15.62 -6.55
CA ARG A 147 -10.94 -14.93 -7.82
C ARG A 147 -11.46 -15.90 -8.87
N LYS A 148 -12.67 -15.64 -9.35
CA LYS A 148 -13.29 -16.42 -10.42
C LYS A 148 -13.03 -15.78 -11.78
N ARG A 149 -12.55 -16.58 -12.72
CA ARG A 149 -12.42 -16.27 -14.14
C ARG A 149 -13.22 -17.32 -14.94
N PRO A 150 -13.58 -17.10 -16.20
CA PRO A 150 -14.40 -18.06 -16.98
C PRO A 150 -13.82 -19.48 -17.00
N THR A 151 -12.51 -19.64 -17.02
CA THR A 151 -11.79 -20.93 -17.13
C THR A 151 -11.00 -21.30 -15.88
N LEU A 152 -10.95 -20.45 -14.85
CA LEU A 152 -10.07 -20.65 -13.71
C LEU A 152 -10.65 -20.02 -12.44
N THR A 153 -10.66 -20.79 -11.36
CA THR A 153 -10.88 -20.25 -10.00
C THR A 153 -9.58 -20.39 -9.22
N ILE A 154 -9.13 -19.29 -8.63
CA ILE A 154 -7.90 -19.26 -7.82
C ILE A 154 -8.28 -18.82 -6.42
N THR A 155 -7.81 -19.56 -5.41
CA THR A 155 -7.87 -19.17 -4.00
C THR A 155 -6.47 -18.87 -3.53
N TYR A 156 -6.27 -17.70 -2.92
CA TYR A 156 -4.93 -17.22 -2.55
C TYR A 156 -4.98 -16.28 -1.35
N PRO A 157 -3.92 -16.27 -0.52
CA PRO A 157 -3.78 -15.30 0.55
C PRO A 157 -3.36 -13.93 -0.01
N VAL A 158 -3.87 -12.88 0.60
CA VAL A 158 -3.43 -11.51 0.41
C VAL A 158 -3.09 -10.92 1.75
N CYS A 159 -1.91 -10.35 1.88
CA CYS A 159 -1.46 -9.69 3.09
C CYS A 159 -1.11 -8.23 2.81
N ALA A 160 -1.36 -7.39 3.80
CA ALA A 160 -1.06 -5.96 3.73
C ALA A 160 -0.18 -5.53 4.88
N TRP A 161 0.72 -4.58 4.59
CA TRP A 161 1.32 -3.71 5.59
C TRP A 161 1.00 -2.26 5.30
N ALA A 162 1.13 -1.44 6.31
CA ALA A 162 1.28 0.00 6.17
C ALA A 162 2.11 0.53 7.34
N ASP A 163 2.88 1.56 7.06
CA ASP A 163 3.61 2.38 8.01
C ASP A 163 3.43 3.87 7.68
N GLY A 164 4.25 4.73 8.23
CA GLY A 164 4.17 6.18 7.98
C GLY A 164 4.47 6.59 6.53
N ASN A 165 5.21 5.77 5.77
CA ASN A 165 5.66 6.12 4.43
C ASN A 165 5.27 5.13 3.34
N THR A 166 5.05 3.85 3.68
CA THR A 166 4.82 2.80 2.69
C THR A 166 3.58 1.98 3.03
N SER A 167 2.87 1.54 2.01
CA SER A 167 1.78 0.58 2.14
C SER A 167 1.73 -0.30 0.92
N ALA A 168 1.59 -1.62 1.11
CA ALA A 168 1.34 -2.50 -0.02
C ALA A 168 0.53 -3.74 0.37
N LEU A 169 -0.10 -4.32 -0.65
CA LEU A 169 -0.67 -5.65 -0.70
C LEU A 169 0.33 -6.60 -1.37
N VAL A 170 0.47 -7.78 -0.80
CA VAL A 170 1.23 -8.89 -1.37
C VAL A 170 0.29 -10.08 -1.53
N ALA A 171 0.13 -10.53 -2.77
CA ALA A 171 -0.64 -11.72 -3.10
C ALA A 171 0.30 -12.79 -3.68
N GLU A 172 0.41 -13.94 -3.02
CA GLU A 172 1.19 -15.08 -3.50
C GLU A 172 0.26 -16.16 -4.02
N MET A 173 0.42 -16.53 -5.29
CA MET A 173 -0.39 -17.54 -5.97
C MET A 173 0.50 -18.65 -6.49
N THR A 174 0.25 -19.89 -6.06
CA THR A 174 0.90 -21.09 -6.60
C THR A 174 -0.09 -21.83 -7.48
N PHE A 175 0.31 -22.16 -8.69
CA PHE A 175 -0.53 -22.87 -9.65
C PHE A 175 -0.24 -24.37 -9.60
N GLY A 176 -1.28 -25.21 -9.74
CA GLY A 176 -1.14 -26.67 -9.82
C GLY A 176 -1.13 -27.40 -8.47
N ALA A 177 -1.11 -26.72 -7.35
CA ALA A 177 -1.29 -27.33 -6.04
C ALA A 177 -2.79 -27.36 -5.69
N ALA A 178 -3.45 -28.49 -5.86
CA ALA A 178 -4.77 -28.70 -5.28
C ALA A 178 -4.65 -28.60 -3.76
N ASN A 179 -5.35 -27.65 -3.13
CA ASN A 179 -5.37 -27.42 -1.68
C ASN A 179 -3.98 -27.02 -1.10
N ALA A 180 -3.34 -26.00 -1.65
CA ALA A 180 -2.26 -25.34 -0.92
C ALA A 180 -2.79 -24.91 0.44
N ASP A 181 -2.17 -25.40 1.50
CA ASP A 181 -2.50 -24.98 2.87
C ASP A 181 -2.32 -23.46 2.93
N LEU A 182 -3.43 -22.74 3.03
CA LEU A 182 -3.42 -21.26 3.00
C LEU A 182 -3.03 -20.75 4.39
N ASP A 183 -1.80 -21.07 4.81
CA ASP A 183 -1.24 -20.60 6.07
C ASP A 183 -0.98 -19.09 6.03
N LEU A 184 -1.92 -18.33 6.59
CA LEU A 184 -1.80 -16.87 6.69
C LEU A 184 -0.59 -16.42 7.51
N LYS A 185 -0.10 -17.26 8.46
CA LYS A 185 1.12 -16.93 9.19
C LYS A 185 2.36 -17.04 8.30
N SER A 186 2.38 -18.02 7.40
CA SER A 186 3.43 -18.13 6.38
C SER A 186 3.36 -16.96 5.40
N ALA A 187 2.17 -16.64 4.90
CA ALA A 187 1.96 -15.49 4.01
C ALA A 187 2.38 -14.17 4.66
N ALA A 188 2.13 -13.99 5.96
CA ALA A 188 2.58 -12.82 6.70
C ALA A 188 4.11 -12.74 6.80
N ARG A 189 4.81 -13.85 7.01
CA ARG A 189 6.29 -13.88 7.01
C ARG A 189 6.85 -13.55 5.63
N THR A 190 6.29 -14.13 4.56
CA THR A 190 6.61 -13.78 3.18
C THR A 190 6.43 -12.27 2.93
N THR A 191 5.31 -11.70 3.40
CA THR A 191 5.03 -10.27 3.25
C THR A 191 6.05 -9.39 3.97
N LEU A 192 6.47 -9.76 5.18
CA LEU A 192 7.55 -9.03 5.89
C LEU A 192 8.88 -9.10 5.15
N GLN A 193 9.23 -10.25 4.57
CA GLN A 193 10.45 -10.39 3.78
C GLN A 193 10.34 -9.52 2.52
N VAL A 194 9.24 -9.58 1.78
CA VAL A 194 8.98 -8.69 0.63
C VAL A 194 9.14 -7.22 1.03
N ARG A 195 8.56 -6.81 2.16
CA ARG A 195 8.71 -5.44 2.65
C ARG A 195 10.17 -5.07 2.88
N SER A 196 10.95 -5.93 3.52
CA SER A 196 12.38 -5.65 3.80
C SER A 196 13.22 -5.50 2.53
N GLU A 197 12.83 -6.17 1.47
CA GLU A 197 13.53 -6.13 0.17
C GLU A 197 13.08 -4.95 -0.70
N THR A 198 11.82 -4.47 -0.54
CA THR A 198 11.22 -3.44 -1.39
C THR A 198 11.21 -2.03 -0.79
N VAL A 199 11.27 -1.88 0.53
CA VAL A 199 11.29 -0.57 1.18
C VAL A 199 12.73 -0.06 1.27
N LYS A 200 12.98 1.13 0.73
CA LYS A 200 14.31 1.77 0.70
C LYS A 200 14.25 3.19 1.21
N ALA A 201 15.29 3.62 1.92
CA ALA A 201 15.42 5.01 2.31
C ALA A 201 15.49 5.92 1.08
N ILE A 202 14.85 7.08 1.18
CA ILE A 202 14.96 8.15 0.16
C ILE A 202 16.26 8.90 0.46
N SER A 203 17.17 8.95 -0.51
CA SER A 203 18.46 9.68 -0.43
C SER A 203 18.25 11.14 -0.83
#